data_0a16d9414082841feac5aa6b5b9d7ee4
#
_entry.id   0a16d9414082841feac5aa6b5b9d7ee4
#
_cell.length_a   1.000
_cell.length_b   1.000
_cell.length_c   1.000
_cell.angle_alpha   90.00
_cell.angle_beta   90.00
_cell.angle_gamma   90.00
#
_symmetry.space_group_name_H-M   'P 1'
#
loop_
_entity.id
_entity.type
_entity.pdbx_description
1 polymer ?
#
loop_
_entity_poly.entity_id
_entity_poly.type
_entity_poly.pdbx_seq_one_letter_code
_entity_poly.pdbx_strand_id
1 'polypeptide(L)'
;IGNYSKDILESNKDSIVYAFEPHPKTYKNLVSNISNSRFKGFNFGVGDENGKLELYDYDTKDGSSHASLYRDVIKDLHKGNPISHTVGIIKLDDFIKEEKISTIDLLKIDTEGNEFKVLLGCLEALKEKRINAIHIEFNEMNIVSKVSFKDFWDLLSDYNFYRILPGGG
;
A
#
# COMPACT_ATOMS: atom_id res chain seq x y z
N ILE A 1 -12.43 -0.44 7.22
CA ILE A 1 -11.68 0.10 6.06
C ILE A 1 -11.57 1.62 6.26
N GLY A 2 -10.35 2.15 6.08
CA GLY A 2 -10.06 3.57 6.19
C GLY A 2 -9.77 4.10 7.61
N ASN A 3 -9.70 3.28 8.65
CA ASN A 3 -9.45 3.72 10.03
C ASN A 3 -8.10 4.44 10.15
N TYR A 4 -7.03 3.87 9.58
CA TYR A 4 -5.72 4.50 9.59
C TYR A 4 -5.72 5.91 8.99
N SER A 5 -6.40 6.08 7.84
CA SER A 5 -6.56 7.40 7.20
C SER A 5 -7.35 8.38 8.08
N LYS A 6 -8.39 7.91 8.77
CA LYS A 6 -9.17 8.73 9.72
C LYS A 6 -8.31 9.17 10.89
N ASP A 7 -7.56 8.24 11.50
CA ASP A 7 -6.72 8.53 12.66
C ASP A 7 -5.65 9.60 12.33
N ILE A 8 -5.04 9.52 11.12
CA ILE A 8 -4.12 10.57 10.65
C ILE A 8 -4.82 11.92 10.47
N LEU A 9 -5.99 11.94 9.82
CA LEU A 9 -6.76 13.18 9.59
C LEU A 9 -7.26 13.83 10.87
N GLU A 10 -7.53 13.04 11.90
CA GLU A 10 -7.97 13.50 13.22
C GLU A 10 -6.80 13.98 14.08
N SER A 11 -5.67 13.26 14.04
CA SER A 11 -4.49 13.59 14.83
C SER A 11 -3.73 14.81 14.30
N ASN A 12 -3.80 15.10 13.00
CA ASN A 12 -3.13 16.25 12.39
C ASN A 12 -4.07 16.99 11.43
N LYS A 13 -4.41 18.24 11.77
CA LYS A 13 -5.35 19.07 10.99
C LYS A 13 -4.77 19.60 9.68
N ASP A 14 -3.46 19.59 9.52
CA ASP A 14 -2.78 20.08 8.31
C ASP A 14 -2.43 18.95 7.33
N SER A 15 -2.64 17.67 7.71
CA SER A 15 -2.34 16.53 6.86
C SER A 15 -3.32 16.43 5.68
N ILE A 16 -2.79 16.06 4.51
CA ILE A 16 -3.55 15.59 3.35
C ILE A 16 -3.24 14.11 3.20
N VAL A 17 -4.27 13.28 3.07
CA VAL A 17 -4.12 11.83 2.92
C VAL A 17 -4.48 11.41 1.50
N TYR A 18 -3.53 10.77 0.83
CA TYR A 18 -3.71 10.08 -0.45
C TYR A 18 -3.80 8.59 -0.16
N ALA A 19 -4.90 7.95 -0.51
CA ALA A 19 -5.12 6.53 -0.26
C ALA A 19 -5.38 5.77 -1.57
N PHE A 20 -4.68 4.67 -1.75
CA PHE A 20 -4.76 3.82 -2.93
C PHE A 20 -5.42 2.50 -2.54
N GLU A 21 -6.51 2.17 -3.19
CA GLU A 21 -7.24 0.92 -2.97
C GLU A 21 -7.63 0.32 -4.33
N PRO A 22 -6.93 -0.73 -4.78
CA PRO A 22 -7.18 -1.31 -6.09
C PRO A 22 -8.52 -2.05 -6.17
N HIS A 23 -8.98 -2.70 -5.08
CA HIS A 23 -10.20 -3.49 -5.11
C HIS A 23 -11.44 -2.58 -5.22
N PRO A 24 -12.28 -2.70 -6.28
CA PRO A 24 -13.34 -1.73 -6.57
C PRO A 24 -14.41 -1.64 -5.48
N LYS A 25 -14.74 -2.75 -4.82
CA LYS A 25 -15.72 -2.78 -3.73
C LYS A 25 -15.17 -2.18 -2.44
N THR A 26 -13.92 -2.50 -2.11
CA THR A 26 -13.22 -1.96 -0.95
C THR A 26 -12.99 -0.45 -1.10
N TYR A 27 -12.65 -0.01 -2.31
CA TYR A 27 -12.53 1.41 -2.64
C TYR A 27 -13.85 2.18 -2.41
N LYS A 28 -14.98 1.64 -2.88
CA LYS A 28 -16.30 2.27 -2.64
C LYS A 28 -16.57 2.42 -1.14
N ASN A 29 -16.27 1.39 -0.35
CA ASN A 29 -16.40 1.45 1.10
C ASN A 29 -15.43 2.46 1.72
N LEU A 30 -14.19 2.52 1.25
CA LEU A 30 -13.19 3.47 1.73
C LEU A 30 -13.66 4.91 1.56
N VAL A 31 -14.06 5.29 0.35
CA VAL A 31 -14.47 6.68 0.08
C VAL A 31 -15.81 7.05 0.72
N SER A 32 -16.71 6.07 0.92
CA SER A 32 -17.97 6.31 1.63
C SER A 32 -17.78 6.49 3.15
N ASN A 33 -16.74 5.88 3.70
CA ASN A 33 -16.45 5.95 5.14
C ASN A 33 -15.73 7.23 5.56
N ILE A 34 -15.10 7.97 4.63
CA ILE A 34 -14.28 9.14 4.96
C ILE A 34 -14.83 10.38 4.25
N SER A 35 -15.61 11.18 4.99
CA SER A 35 -16.10 12.48 4.52
C SER A 35 -15.21 13.60 5.05
N ASN A 36 -14.08 13.85 4.35
CA ASN A 36 -13.11 14.88 4.72
C ASN A 36 -12.45 15.44 3.45
N SER A 37 -12.43 16.76 3.27
CA SER A 37 -11.87 17.43 2.08
C SER A 37 -10.35 17.22 1.91
N ARG A 38 -9.65 16.82 2.97
CA ARG A 38 -8.22 16.51 2.98
C ARG A 38 -7.93 15.03 2.64
N PHE A 39 -8.97 14.21 2.43
CA PHE A 39 -8.86 12.83 1.99
C PHE A 39 -9.02 12.74 0.47
N LYS A 40 -8.10 12.07 -0.19
CA LYS A 40 -8.14 11.77 -1.62
C LYS A 40 -7.98 10.26 -1.81
N GLY A 41 -9.04 9.59 -2.22
CA GLY A 41 -9.04 8.15 -2.51
C GLY A 41 -8.89 7.87 -4.01
N PHE A 42 -8.14 6.81 -4.36
CA PHE A 42 -7.88 6.41 -5.74
C PHE A 42 -8.12 4.91 -5.92
N ASN A 43 -8.87 4.54 -6.99
CA ASN A 43 -9.18 3.14 -7.28
C ASN A 43 -8.15 2.50 -8.22
N PHE A 44 -6.93 2.45 -7.78
CA PHE A 44 -5.83 1.70 -8.39
C PHE A 44 -4.80 1.34 -7.30
N GLY A 45 -3.94 0.38 -7.59
CA GLY A 45 -2.83 0.01 -6.73
C GLY A 45 -1.55 0.74 -7.13
N VAL A 46 -0.54 0.59 -6.29
CA VAL A 46 0.81 1.10 -6.53
C VAL A 46 1.77 -0.08 -6.70
N GLY A 47 2.69 0.03 -7.66
CA GLY A 47 3.68 -1.00 -7.96
C GLY A 47 4.90 -0.45 -8.67
N ASP A 48 5.73 -1.36 -9.22
CA ASP A 48 6.99 -1.06 -9.90
C ASP A 48 6.82 -0.60 -11.35
N GLU A 49 5.64 -0.80 -11.94
CA GLU A 49 5.31 -0.39 -13.32
C GLU A 49 3.85 0.04 -13.46
N ASN A 50 3.57 0.85 -14.49
CA ASN A 50 2.22 1.24 -14.84
C ASN A 50 1.56 0.14 -15.67
N GLY A 51 0.31 -0.18 -15.37
CA GLY A 51 -0.41 -1.20 -16.14
C GLY A 51 -1.66 -1.73 -15.48
N LYS A 52 -1.97 -2.99 -15.78
CA LYS A 52 -3.08 -3.72 -15.17
C LYS A 52 -2.58 -5.05 -14.64
N LEU A 53 -3.02 -5.43 -13.46
CA LEU A 53 -2.72 -6.71 -12.85
C LEU A 53 -4.01 -7.37 -12.35
N GLU A 54 -3.93 -8.69 -12.11
CA GLU A 54 -4.98 -9.44 -11.43
C GLU A 54 -4.81 -9.34 -9.92
N LEU A 55 -5.81 -8.79 -9.25
CA LEU A 55 -5.92 -8.78 -7.79
C LEU A 55 -6.80 -9.96 -7.38
N TYR A 56 -6.31 -10.80 -6.48
CA TYR A 56 -7.00 -12.00 -5.99
C TYR A 56 -7.63 -11.74 -4.63
N ASP A 57 -8.86 -12.21 -4.46
CA ASP A 57 -9.62 -12.16 -3.21
C ASP A 57 -10.39 -13.47 -3.02
N TYR A 58 -11.16 -13.60 -1.96
CA TYR A 58 -11.95 -14.79 -1.64
C TYR A 58 -13.32 -14.76 -2.33
N ASP A 59 -13.75 -15.91 -2.87
CA ASP A 59 -15.08 -16.09 -3.45
C ASP A 59 -16.21 -15.86 -2.42
N THR A 60 -15.96 -16.22 -1.16
CA THR A 60 -16.92 -16.11 -0.07
C THR A 60 -16.92 -14.74 0.63
N LYS A 61 -15.90 -13.91 0.39
CA LYS A 61 -15.71 -12.61 1.04
C LYS A 61 -15.05 -11.60 0.11
N ASP A 62 -15.68 -11.37 -1.04
CA ASP A 62 -15.24 -10.36 -2.01
C ASP A 62 -15.22 -8.95 -1.40
N GLY A 63 -14.09 -8.25 -1.50
CA GLY A 63 -13.81 -6.98 -0.84
C GLY A 63 -13.24 -7.15 0.57
N SER A 64 -12.45 -8.22 0.77
CA SER A 64 -11.71 -8.47 2.02
C SER A 64 -10.58 -7.45 2.21
N SER A 65 -10.02 -7.41 3.43
CA SER A 65 -8.82 -6.63 3.73
C SER A 65 -7.52 -7.37 3.36
N HIS A 66 -7.62 -8.62 2.87
CA HIS A 66 -6.48 -9.49 2.56
C HIS A 66 -6.39 -9.83 1.07
N ALA A 67 -6.98 -8.99 0.19
CA ALA A 67 -6.82 -9.14 -1.24
C ALA A 67 -5.35 -8.91 -1.63
N SER A 68 -4.80 -9.77 -2.48
CA SER A 68 -3.38 -9.76 -2.84
C SER A 68 -3.18 -9.87 -4.36
N LEU A 69 -2.08 -9.32 -4.87
CA LEU A 69 -1.65 -9.55 -6.26
C LEU A 69 -1.06 -10.94 -6.46
N TYR A 70 -0.89 -11.71 -5.41
CA TYR A 70 -0.37 -13.07 -5.44
C TYR A 70 -1.49 -14.09 -5.16
N ARG A 71 -1.87 -14.86 -6.18
CA ARG A 71 -2.92 -15.89 -6.09
C ARG A 71 -2.64 -16.90 -4.98
N ASP A 72 -1.38 -17.25 -4.77
CA ASP A 72 -0.94 -18.26 -3.82
C ASP A 72 -1.09 -17.77 -2.36
N VAL A 73 -1.16 -16.46 -2.11
CA VAL A 73 -1.54 -15.91 -0.80
C VAL A 73 -2.94 -16.40 -0.42
N ILE A 74 -3.91 -16.24 -1.31
CA ILE A 74 -5.30 -16.65 -1.05
C ILE A 74 -5.42 -18.19 -1.03
N LYS A 75 -4.82 -18.86 -2.02
CA LYS A 75 -5.00 -20.31 -2.21
C LYS A 75 -4.20 -21.13 -1.20
N ASP A 76 -2.90 -20.87 -1.09
CA ASP A 76 -1.97 -21.78 -0.40
C ASP A 76 -1.71 -21.34 1.04
N LEU A 77 -1.61 -20.04 1.29
CA LEU A 77 -1.39 -19.51 2.61
C LEU A 77 -2.70 -19.44 3.41
N HIS A 78 -3.73 -18.81 2.86
CA HIS A 78 -5.01 -18.62 3.53
C HIS A 78 -6.03 -19.76 3.30
N LYS A 79 -5.72 -20.75 2.45
CA LYS A 79 -6.59 -21.90 2.16
C LYS A 79 -7.97 -21.52 1.59
N GLY A 80 -8.08 -20.37 0.92
CA GLY A 80 -9.31 -19.88 0.30
C GLY A 80 -9.43 -20.23 -1.18
N ASN A 81 -10.63 -20.03 -1.75
CA ASN A 81 -10.85 -20.12 -3.20
C ASN A 81 -10.64 -18.72 -3.79
N PRO A 82 -9.63 -18.53 -4.66
CA PRO A 82 -9.36 -17.21 -5.24
C PRO A 82 -10.34 -16.87 -6.36
N ILE A 83 -10.88 -15.64 -6.29
CA ILE A 83 -11.46 -14.92 -7.44
C ILE A 83 -10.50 -13.79 -7.83
N SER A 84 -10.60 -13.27 -9.05
CA SER A 84 -9.73 -12.18 -9.49
C SER A 84 -10.50 -10.99 -10.04
N HIS A 85 -9.89 -9.82 -9.87
CA HIS A 85 -10.33 -8.54 -10.43
C HIS A 85 -9.16 -7.91 -11.18
N THR A 86 -9.36 -7.53 -12.45
CA THR A 86 -8.35 -6.76 -13.16
C THR A 86 -8.34 -5.33 -12.64
N VAL A 87 -7.21 -4.89 -12.07
CA VAL A 87 -7.05 -3.57 -11.44
C VAL A 87 -5.93 -2.76 -12.10
N GLY A 88 -6.06 -1.43 -12.09
CA GLY A 88 -5.00 -0.53 -12.51
C GLY A 88 -3.88 -0.48 -11.49
N ILE A 89 -2.65 -0.39 -11.98
CA ILE A 89 -1.43 -0.17 -11.16
C ILE A 89 -0.67 1.02 -11.72
N ILE A 90 -0.13 1.83 -10.82
CA ILE A 90 0.73 2.97 -11.21
C ILE A 90 2.02 2.96 -10.40
N LYS A 91 3.05 3.62 -10.93
CA LYS A 91 4.25 3.97 -10.17
C LYS A 91 3.98 5.17 -9.27
N LEU A 92 4.46 5.10 -8.03
CA LEU A 92 4.29 6.22 -7.09
C LEU A 92 5.06 7.48 -7.56
N ASP A 93 6.21 7.32 -8.21
CA ASP A 93 6.96 8.46 -8.77
C ASP A 93 6.14 9.23 -9.82
N ASP A 94 5.36 8.54 -10.67
CA ASP A 94 4.51 9.17 -11.67
C ASP A 94 3.35 9.92 -11.02
N PHE A 95 2.72 9.31 -10.01
CA PHE A 95 1.67 9.96 -9.22
C PHE A 95 2.16 11.22 -8.49
N ILE A 96 3.34 11.13 -7.86
CA ILE A 96 4.00 12.26 -7.17
C ILE A 96 4.23 13.44 -8.14
N LYS A 97 4.64 13.16 -9.38
CA LYS A 97 4.83 14.17 -10.42
C LYS A 97 3.50 14.78 -10.86
N GLU A 98 2.49 13.94 -11.12
CA GLU A 98 1.17 14.38 -11.59
C GLU A 98 0.46 15.26 -10.54
N GLU A 99 0.44 14.83 -9.28
CA GLU A 99 -0.18 15.57 -8.17
C GLU A 99 0.72 16.70 -7.62
N LYS A 100 1.94 16.86 -8.16
CA LYS A 100 2.93 17.89 -7.74
C LYS A 100 3.23 17.84 -6.25
N ILE A 101 3.33 16.63 -5.70
CA ILE A 101 3.66 16.42 -4.29
C ILE A 101 5.15 16.68 -4.11
N SER A 102 5.52 17.64 -3.28
CA SER A 102 6.92 17.97 -3.01
C SER A 102 7.57 17.01 -2.02
N THR A 103 6.86 16.63 -0.98
CA THR A 103 7.37 15.80 0.12
C THR A 103 6.25 14.91 0.65
N ILE A 104 6.61 13.71 1.09
CA ILE A 104 5.73 12.75 1.77
C ILE A 104 6.24 12.60 3.19
N ASP A 105 5.45 13.01 4.19
CA ASP A 105 5.84 12.88 5.59
C ASP A 105 5.79 11.43 6.05
N LEU A 106 4.79 10.68 5.63
CA LEU A 106 4.64 9.26 5.94
C LEU A 106 4.08 8.49 4.74
N LEU A 107 4.82 7.50 4.28
CA LEU A 107 4.38 6.48 3.34
C LEU A 107 4.04 5.19 4.09
N LYS A 108 2.74 4.89 4.28
CA LYS A 108 2.29 3.60 4.80
C LYS A 108 2.12 2.62 3.64
N ILE A 109 2.74 1.46 3.73
CA ILE A 109 2.65 0.38 2.75
C ILE A 109 2.14 -0.87 3.45
N ASP A 110 1.02 -1.38 2.95
CA ASP A 110 0.31 -2.53 3.46
C ASP A 110 -0.47 -3.14 2.27
N THR A 111 0.18 -4.01 1.53
CA THR A 111 -0.25 -4.45 0.20
C THR A 111 -0.25 -5.95 0.03
N GLU A 112 -0.19 -6.68 1.17
CA GLU A 112 -0.32 -8.14 1.22
C GLU A 112 0.65 -8.86 0.28
N GLY A 113 1.94 -8.45 0.38
CA GLY A 113 3.08 -9.04 -0.34
C GLY A 113 3.66 -8.21 -1.48
N ASN A 114 3.06 -7.04 -1.82
CA ASN A 114 3.56 -6.17 -2.91
C ASN A 114 4.39 -4.97 -2.41
N GLU A 115 4.75 -4.92 -1.14
CA GLU A 115 5.40 -3.78 -0.46
C GLU A 115 6.69 -3.37 -1.15
N PHE A 116 7.53 -4.35 -1.52
CA PHE A 116 8.80 -4.08 -2.16
C PHE A 116 8.63 -3.46 -3.56
N LYS A 117 7.62 -3.90 -4.32
CA LYS A 117 7.30 -3.32 -5.63
C LYS A 117 6.78 -1.89 -5.52
N VAL A 118 6.05 -1.55 -4.45
CA VAL A 118 5.67 -0.16 -4.17
C VAL A 118 6.91 0.71 -4.02
N LEU A 119 7.92 0.24 -3.28
CA LEU A 119 9.19 0.96 -3.12
C LEU A 119 9.97 1.08 -4.44
N LEU A 120 9.98 0.03 -5.26
CA LEU A 120 10.59 0.09 -6.60
C LEU A 120 9.87 1.11 -7.51
N GLY A 121 8.57 1.34 -7.28
CA GLY A 121 7.78 2.37 -7.98
C GLY A 121 8.02 3.80 -7.50
N CYS A 122 8.85 4.02 -6.47
CA CYS A 122 9.16 5.36 -5.94
C CYS A 122 10.68 5.61 -5.77
N LEU A 123 11.50 5.00 -6.61
CA LEU A 123 12.96 5.09 -6.53
C LEU A 123 13.50 6.53 -6.69
N GLU A 124 12.85 7.36 -7.52
CA GLU A 124 13.23 8.78 -7.66
C GLU A 124 12.96 9.54 -6.37
N ALA A 125 11.76 9.37 -5.79
CA ALA A 125 11.38 10.03 -4.54
C ALA A 125 12.26 9.58 -3.35
N LEU A 126 12.65 8.30 -3.31
CA LEU A 126 13.62 7.77 -2.32
C LEU A 126 14.99 8.42 -2.50
N LYS A 127 15.53 8.43 -3.72
CA LYS A 127 16.84 9.00 -4.03
C LYS A 127 16.91 10.51 -3.74
N GLU A 128 15.83 11.22 -4.01
CA GLU A 128 15.70 12.65 -3.76
C GLU A 128 15.36 12.98 -2.31
N LYS A 129 15.25 11.97 -1.43
CA LYS A 129 14.89 12.09 -0.01
C LYS A 129 13.58 12.86 0.23
N ARG A 130 12.60 12.61 -0.65
CA ARG A 130 11.27 13.23 -0.59
C ARG A 130 10.30 12.48 0.33
N ILE A 131 10.70 11.33 0.87
CA ILE A 131 9.89 10.53 1.79
C ILE A 131 10.57 10.54 3.15
N ASN A 132 9.94 11.15 4.16
CA ASN A 132 10.52 11.35 5.48
C ASN A 132 10.47 10.09 6.34
N ALA A 133 9.34 9.37 6.30
CA ALA A 133 9.14 8.13 7.05
C ALA A 133 8.39 7.10 6.20
N ILE A 134 8.74 5.83 6.40
CA ILE A 134 8.10 4.71 5.71
C ILE A 134 7.64 3.71 6.77
N HIS A 135 6.35 3.35 6.74
CA HIS A 135 5.77 2.32 7.58
C HIS A 135 5.38 1.13 6.71
N ILE A 136 6.10 0.02 6.84
CA ILE A 136 5.90 -1.19 6.03
C ILE A 136 5.35 -2.29 6.93
N GLU A 137 4.35 -3.01 6.44
CA GLU A 137 3.95 -4.29 7.02
C GLU A 137 4.78 -5.41 6.37
N PHE A 138 5.67 -6.02 7.17
CA PHE A 138 6.48 -7.15 6.73
C PHE A 138 6.00 -8.43 7.44
N ASN A 139 5.46 -9.36 6.68
CA ASN A 139 4.80 -10.57 7.19
C ASN A 139 5.05 -11.79 6.28
N GLU A 140 4.30 -12.88 6.51
CA GLU A 140 4.42 -14.14 5.77
C GLU A 140 4.08 -14.03 4.27
N MET A 141 3.33 -13.02 3.82
CA MET A 141 3.04 -12.81 2.40
C MET A 141 4.31 -12.49 1.62
N ASN A 142 5.33 -11.95 2.27
CA ASN A 142 6.64 -11.69 1.65
C ASN A 142 7.38 -12.98 1.27
N ILE A 143 7.04 -14.13 1.87
CA ILE A 143 7.54 -15.45 1.45
C ILE A 143 7.00 -15.80 0.05
N VAL A 144 5.72 -15.51 -0.21
CA VAL A 144 5.08 -15.79 -1.51
C VAL A 144 5.65 -14.88 -2.60
N SER A 145 5.85 -13.60 -2.31
CA SER A 145 6.47 -12.65 -3.23
C SER A 145 7.99 -12.87 -3.39
N LYS A 146 8.58 -13.76 -2.59
CA LYS A 146 10.03 -14.07 -2.56
C LYS A 146 10.89 -12.85 -2.24
N VAL A 147 10.39 -11.96 -1.41
CA VAL A 147 11.09 -10.78 -0.93
C VAL A 147 11.53 -11.00 0.51
N SER A 148 12.81 -10.82 0.78
CA SER A 148 13.39 -10.94 2.11
C SER A 148 13.49 -9.57 2.80
N PHE A 149 13.64 -9.56 4.13
CA PHE A 149 13.92 -8.32 4.85
C PHE A 149 15.22 -7.66 4.39
N LYS A 150 16.19 -8.47 3.92
CA LYS A 150 17.44 -7.95 3.38
C LYS A 150 17.24 -7.08 2.15
N ASP A 151 16.27 -7.39 1.29
CA ASP A 151 15.98 -6.58 0.10
C ASP A 151 15.51 -5.17 0.49
N PHE A 152 14.66 -5.05 1.52
CA PHE A 152 14.26 -3.76 2.08
C PHE A 152 15.46 -3.03 2.72
N TRP A 153 16.28 -3.76 3.47
CA TRP A 153 17.46 -3.20 4.11
C TRP A 153 18.44 -2.59 3.11
N ASP A 154 18.71 -3.32 2.03
CA ASP A 154 19.64 -2.86 0.98
C ASP A 154 19.07 -1.65 0.22
N LEU A 155 17.77 -1.68 -0.11
CA LEU A 155 17.10 -0.59 -0.84
C LEU A 155 16.99 0.70 -0.01
N LEU A 156 16.69 0.57 1.27
CA LEU A 156 16.44 1.69 2.19
C LEU A 156 17.67 2.00 3.07
N SER A 157 18.88 1.76 2.56
CA SER A 157 20.13 1.92 3.33
C SER A 157 20.36 3.34 3.89
N ASP A 158 19.70 4.35 3.33
CA ASP A 158 19.74 5.73 3.82
C ASP A 158 18.74 6.00 4.98
N TYR A 159 17.91 5.00 5.34
CA TYR A 159 16.93 5.10 6.42
C TYR A 159 17.39 4.34 7.67
N ASN A 160 16.94 4.80 8.84
CA ASN A 160 17.06 4.05 10.08
C ASN A 160 15.87 3.11 10.23
N PHE A 161 16.13 1.85 10.56
CA PHE A 161 15.08 0.84 10.76
C PHE A 161 14.67 0.74 12.22
N TYR A 162 13.38 0.72 12.44
CA TYR A 162 12.77 0.53 13.76
C TYR A 162 11.67 -0.53 13.67
N ARG A 163 11.54 -1.34 14.71
CA ARG A 163 10.41 -2.26 14.86
C ARG A 163 9.36 -1.61 15.76
N ILE A 164 8.13 -1.45 15.27
CA ILE A 164 7.02 -1.02 16.10
C ILE A 164 6.61 -2.19 16.99
N LEU A 165 6.62 -1.98 18.30
CA LEU A 165 6.21 -2.98 19.29
C LEU A 165 4.71 -2.85 19.59
N PRO A 166 4.04 -3.96 20.04
CA PRO A 166 2.69 -3.88 20.54
C PRO A 166 2.59 -2.84 21.67
N GLY A 167 1.68 -1.87 21.53
CA GLY A 167 1.55 -0.77 22.51
C GLY A 167 2.26 0.53 22.14
N GLY A 168 2.93 0.59 20.98
CA GLY A 168 3.46 1.84 20.41
C GLY A 168 4.76 2.34 21.06
N GLY A 169 5.58 1.43 21.58
CA GLY A 169 6.92 1.72 22.15
C GLY A 169 8.02 1.54 21.12
#